data_833b3bbb142799899f5d841041206855
#
_entry.id   833b3bbb142799899f5d841041206855
#
_cell.length_a   1.000
_cell.length_b   1.000
_cell.length_c   1.000
_cell.angle_alpha   90.00
_cell.angle_beta   90.00
_cell.angle_gamma   90.00
#
_symmetry.space_group_name_H-M   'P 1'
#
loop_
_entity.id
_entity.type
_entity.pdbx_description
1 polymer ?
#
loop_
_entity_poly.entity_id
_entity_poly.type
_entity_poly.pdbx_seq_one_letter_code
_entity_poly.pdbx_strand_id
1 'polypeptide(L)' 'MKTTLKIEGMMCEGCVAKVDEKLKAVDKVTKVDVDLKAGKAVVEHDGVSDEVLIAAVVDAGFRAKAKHGLFS' A
#
# COMPACT_ATOMS: atom_id res chain seq x y z
N MET A 1 -1.47 -9.26 -10.28
CA MET A 1 -0.25 -8.42 -10.21
C MET A 1 -0.04 -7.98 -8.77
N LYS A 2 1.20 -7.84 -8.39
CA LYS A 2 1.56 -7.40 -7.04
C LYS A 2 2.37 -6.14 -7.10
N THR A 3 2.09 -5.21 -6.21
CA THR A 3 2.89 -4.01 -6.04
C THR A 3 3.28 -3.90 -4.58
N THR A 4 4.55 -3.74 -4.30
CA THR A 4 5.04 -3.52 -2.94
C THR A 4 5.21 -2.02 -2.74
N LEU A 5 4.60 -1.51 -1.67
CA LEU A 5 4.70 -0.10 -1.33
C LEU A 5 5.47 0.02 -0.03
N LYS A 6 6.44 0.91 0.01
CA LYS A 6 7.12 1.23 1.24
C LYS A 6 6.35 2.38 1.89
N ILE A 7 5.91 2.19 3.12
CA ILE A 7 5.09 3.16 3.82
C ILE A 7 5.87 3.79 4.95
N GLU A 8 5.89 5.11 4.98
CA GLU A 8 6.56 5.87 6.02
C GLU A 8 5.53 6.42 7.00
N GLY A 9 5.89 6.48 8.25
CA GLY A 9 5.02 7.02 9.30
C GLY A 9 4.06 6.03 9.90
N MET A 10 4.11 4.77 9.49
CA MET A 10 3.25 3.73 10.02
C MET A 10 3.88 3.19 11.29
N MET A 11 3.37 3.62 12.44
CA MET A 11 3.98 3.32 13.73
C MET A 11 3.10 2.51 14.68
N CYS A 12 1.89 2.19 14.31
CA CYS A 12 0.99 1.45 15.18
C CYS A 12 0.01 0.60 14.40
N GLU A 13 -0.64 -0.33 15.08
CA GLU A 13 -1.61 -1.22 14.45
C GLU A 13 -2.82 -0.47 13.88
N GLY A 14 -3.23 0.60 14.54
CA GLY A 14 -4.30 1.43 14.02
C GLY A 14 -3.95 2.06 12.69
N CYS A 15 -2.69 2.41 12.51
CA CYS A 15 -2.20 2.93 11.23
C CYS A 15 -2.26 1.87 10.14
N VAL A 16 -1.85 0.65 10.49
CA VAL A 16 -1.92 -0.49 9.57
C VAL A 16 -3.37 -0.72 9.13
N ALA A 17 -4.31 -0.68 10.06
CA ALA A 17 -5.72 -0.87 9.75
C ALA A 17 -6.23 0.19 8.78
N LYS A 18 -5.83 1.44 8.97
CA LYS A 18 -6.24 2.52 8.06
C LYS A 18 -5.69 2.33 6.66
N VAL A 19 -4.41 2.00 6.55
CA VAL A 19 -3.79 1.76 5.26
C VAL A 19 -4.45 0.58 4.56
N ASP A 20 -4.67 -0.50 5.28
CA ASP A 20 -5.31 -1.69 4.75
C ASP A 20 -6.71 -1.36 4.23
N GLU A 21 -7.49 -0.65 5.01
CA GLU A 21 -8.84 -0.25 4.63
C GLU A 21 -8.85 0.62 3.36
N LYS A 22 -7.97 1.60 3.32
CA LYS A 22 -7.89 2.50 2.16
C LYS A 22 -7.44 1.76 0.90
N LEU A 23 -6.49 0.87 1.03
CA LEU A 23 -6.04 0.08 -0.11
C LEU A 23 -7.11 -0.89 -0.58
N LYS A 24 -7.83 -1.51 0.32
CA LYS A 24 -8.93 -2.41 -0.04
C LYS A 24 -10.09 -1.68 -0.72
N ALA A 25 -10.23 -0.39 -0.45
CA ALA A 25 -11.26 0.41 -1.09
C ALA A 25 -10.94 0.74 -2.54
N VAL A 26 -9.70 0.54 -2.96
CA VAL A 26 -9.31 0.78 -4.34
C VAL A 26 -9.91 -0.29 -5.24
N ASP A 27 -10.49 0.15 -6.34
CA ASP A 27 -11.09 -0.76 -7.30
C ASP A 27 -10.04 -1.69 -7.89
N LYS A 28 -10.41 -2.93 -8.16
CA LYS A 28 -9.54 -3.97 -8.72
C LYS A 28 -8.45 -4.49 -7.79
N VAL A 29 -8.41 -4.04 -6.56
CA VAL A 29 -7.52 -4.62 -5.56
C VAL A 29 -8.17 -5.90 -5.03
N THR A 30 -7.43 -6.99 -5.09
CA THR A 30 -7.93 -8.29 -4.66
C THR A 30 -7.44 -8.68 -3.28
N LYS A 31 -6.24 -8.24 -2.91
CA LYS A 31 -5.69 -8.58 -1.60
C LYS A 31 -4.70 -7.50 -1.16
N VAL A 32 -4.67 -7.24 0.11
CA VAL A 32 -3.72 -6.31 0.72
C VAL A 32 -3.05 -7.00 1.89
N ASP A 33 -1.73 -6.94 1.94
CA ASP A 33 -0.95 -7.49 3.03
C ASP A 33 -0.02 -6.40 3.54
N VAL A 34 -0.28 -5.89 4.73
CA VAL A 34 0.50 -4.81 5.32
C VAL A 34 1.40 -5.37 6.41
N ASP A 35 2.68 -5.05 6.33
CA ASP A 35 3.66 -5.48 7.31
C ASP A 35 4.16 -4.26 8.09
N LEU A 36 3.74 -4.17 9.33
CA LEU A 36 4.12 -3.06 10.21
C LEU A 36 5.62 -3.07 10.51
N LYS A 37 6.18 -4.22 10.77
CA LYS A 37 7.60 -4.34 11.12
C LYS A 37 8.51 -3.92 9.98
N ALA A 38 8.15 -4.29 8.78
CA ALA A 38 8.92 -3.93 7.61
C ALA A 38 8.56 -2.55 7.07
N GLY A 39 7.44 -1.98 7.51
CA GLY A 39 6.98 -0.70 7.01
C GLY A 39 6.58 -0.75 5.55
N LYS A 40 5.99 -1.85 5.13
CA LYS A 40 5.61 -2.03 3.72
C LYS A 40 4.25 -2.67 3.59
N ALA A 41 3.66 -2.51 2.43
CA ALA A 41 2.41 -3.16 2.09
C ALA A 41 2.54 -3.80 0.72
N VAL A 42 2.06 -5.02 0.61
CA VAL A 42 1.98 -5.72 -0.66
C VAL A 42 0.52 -5.73 -1.09
N VAL A 43 0.26 -5.21 -2.27
CA VAL A 43 -1.10 -5.12 -2.78
C VAL A 43 -1.21 -6.00 -4.02
N GLU A 44 -2.13 -6.93 -4.00
CA GLU A 44 -2.45 -7.72 -5.17
C GLU A 44 -3.63 -7.07 -5.87
N HIS A 45 -3.46 -6.80 -7.14
CA HIS A 45 -4.46 -6.07 -7.91
C HIS A 45 -4.46 -6.53 -9.36
N ASP A 46 -5.47 -6.10 -10.08
CA ASP A 46 -5.60 -6.44 -11.49
C ASP A 46 -5.46 -5.18 -12.35
N GLY A 47 -4.23 -4.76 -12.55
CA GLY A 47 -3.94 -3.62 -13.41
C GLY A 47 -4.09 -2.24 -12.81
N VAL A 48 -4.01 -2.15 -11.48
CA VAL A 48 -4.05 -0.85 -10.81
C VAL A 48 -2.68 -0.18 -10.88
N SER A 49 -2.64 1.10 -11.17
CA SER A 49 -1.36 1.81 -11.22
C SER A 49 -0.83 2.10 -9.83
N ASP A 50 0.49 2.23 -9.72
CA ASP A 50 1.14 2.52 -8.46
C ASP A 50 0.66 3.85 -7.87
N GLU A 51 0.41 4.83 -8.74
CA GLU A 51 -0.06 6.13 -8.30
C GLU A 51 -1.37 6.06 -7.55
N VAL A 52 -2.27 5.20 -7.98
CA VAL A 52 -3.56 5.01 -7.31
C VAL A 52 -3.35 4.43 -5.92
N LEU A 53 -2.45 3.46 -5.80
CA LEU A 53 -2.15 2.83 -4.52
C LEU A 53 -1.47 3.82 -3.57
N ILE A 54 -0.53 4.59 -4.09
CA ILE A 54 0.16 5.61 -3.31
C ILE A 54 -0.84 6.67 -2.83
N ALA A 55 -1.73 7.09 -3.71
CA ALA A 55 -2.76 8.06 -3.35
C ALA A 55 -3.66 7.55 -2.22
N ALA A 56 -3.98 6.26 -2.24
CA ALA A 56 -4.78 5.66 -1.18
C ALA A 56 -4.06 5.72 0.17
N VAL A 57 -2.76 5.47 0.17
CA VAL A 57 -1.96 5.56 1.40
C VAL A 57 -1.86 7.01 1.88
N VAL A 58 -1.65 7.93 0.97
CA VAL A 58 -1.59 9.35 1.31
C VAL A 58 -2.92 9.83 1.90
N ASP A 59 -4.02 9.34 1.34
CA ASP A 59 -5.34 9.65 1.85
C ASP A 59 -5.54 9.12 3.28
N ALA A 60 -4.86 8.05 3.63
CA ALA A 60 -4.87 7.53 4.99
C ALA A 60 -4.01 8.35 5.96
N GLY A 61 -3.23 9.30 5.44
CA GLY A 61 -2.39 10.16 6.25
C GLY A 61 -0.92 9.73 6.33
N PHE A 62 -0.48 8.89 5.42
CA PHE A 62 0.90 8.38 5.41
C PHE A 62 1.57 8.68 4.09
N ARG A 63 2.84 8.36 4.00
CA ARG A 63 3.59 8.47 2.76
C ARG A 63 3.92 7.08 2.26
N ALA A 64 3.85 6.89 0.96
CA ALA A 64 4.20 5.62 0.36
C ALA A 64 5.03 5.83 -0.89
N LYS A 65 5.91 4.88 -1.15
CA LYS A 65 6.66 4.84 -2.39
C LYS A 65 6.47 3.46 -2.99
N ALA A 66 6.26 3.40 -4.27
CA ALA A 66 6.20 2.13 -4.96
C ALA A 66 7.60 1.54 -5.02
N LYS A 67 7.74 0.32 -4.55
CA LYS A 67 9.00 -0.38 -4.63
C LYS A 67 8.91 -1.36 -5.79
N HIS A 68 9.46 -0.95 -6.90
CA HIS A 68 9.50 -1.83 -8.06
C HIS A 68 10.67 -2.79 -7.92
N GLY A 69 10.65 -3.82 -8.66
CA GLY A 69 11.75 -4.72 -8.73
C GLY A 69 12.93 -4.10 -9.47
N LEU A 70 13.79 -4.93 -9.97
CA LEU A 70 15.06 -4.53 -10.46
C LEU A 70 15.08 -3.55 -11.56
N PHE A 71 14.07 -3.44 -12.30
CA PHE A 71 14.12 -2.62 -13.46
C PHE A 71 13.38 -1.37 -13.37
N SER A 72 13.03 -1.10 -12.25
CA SER A 72 12.22 0.05 -12.13
C SER A 72 13.00 1.22 -11.79
#